data_daf6d41fffdbfc8e70bb1fd14b1daa08
#
_entry.id   daf6d41fffdbfc8e70bb1fd14b1daa08
#
_cell.length_a   1.000
_cell.length_b   1.000
_cell.length_c   1.000
_cell.angle_alpha   90.00
_cell.angle_beta   90.00
_cell.angle_gamma   90.00
#
_symmetry.space_group_name_H-M   'P 1'
#
loop_
_entity.id
_entity.type
_entity.pdbx_description
1 polymer ?
#
loop_
_entity_poly.entity_id
_entity_poly.type
_entity_poly.pdbx_seq_one_letter_code
_entity_poly.pdbx_strand_id
1 'polypeptide(L)'
;AFRASARPAGDAKKPTLSLLAIVAVTAFVAVPLAGPATTSANAWFVPGSSERANIVIMGSGLGLEREEFNVTGAWGMAPVVGRPDPGSAQAYALEQVSARGWDQAEYSCLVALWNKESGWNHFALNRSSGAYGIPQSLPGEKMASAGADWATNPETQIRWGLGYIEARYGQPCVAWAHSQQRNWY
;
A
#
# COMPACT_ATOMS: atom_id res chain seq x y z
N ALA A 1 70.02 2.88 -20.72
CA ALA A 1 69.97 1.43 -20.48
C ALA A 1 69.25 1.19 -19.13
N PHE A 2 67.98 0.93 -19.12
CA PHE A 2 67.28 0.43 -17.95
C PHE A 2 66.73 -0.95 -18.25
N ARG A 3 67.21 -1.92 -17.51
CA ARG A 3 66.82 -3.32 -17.57
C ARG A 3 65.51 -3.51 -16.80
N ALA A 4 64.46 -3.91 -17.48
CA ALA A 4 63.19 -4.36 -16.86
C ALA A 4 63.45 -5.75 -16.28
N SER A 5 63.22 -5.90 -14.98
CA SER A 5 63.25 -7.16 -14.24
C SER A 5 61.86 -7.77 -14.28
N ALA A 6 61.71 -8.92 -14.93
CA ALA A 6 60.50 -9.71 -14.95
C ALA A 6 60.35 -10.44 -13.61
N ARG A 7 59.14 -10.35 -12.98
CA ARG A 7 58.74 -11.14 -11.83
C ARG A 7 58.21 -12.51 -12.29
N PRO A 8 58.52 -13.61 -11.62
CA PRO A 8 57.96 -14.91 -11.95
C PRO A 8 56.50 -15.03 -11.51
N ALA A 9 55.69 -15.70 -12.34
CA ALA A 9 54.32 -16.04 -12.10
C ALA A 9 54.20 -17.01 -10.93
N GLY A 10 53.39 -16.65 -9.94
CA GLY A 10 53.09 -17.51 -8.81
C GLY A 10 52.06 -18.57 -9.21
N ASP A 11 52.38 -19.82 -8.89
CA ASP A 11 51.54 -21.01 -9.08
C ASP A 11 50.22 -20.89 -8.35
N ALA A 12 49.15 -20.86 -9.09
CA ALA A 12 47.79 -20.95 -8.56
C ALA A 12 47.51 -22.41 -8.17
N LYS A 13 47.54 -22.70 -6.88
CA LYS A 13 47.07 -23.96 -6.34
C LYS A 13 45.58 -24.08 -6.53
N LYS A 14 45.12 -25.05 -7.30
CA LYS A 14 43.73 -25.43 -7.48
C LYS A 14 43.20 -26.01 -6.16
N PRO A 15 42.02 -25.55 -5.65
CA PRO A 15 41.41 -26.22 -4.50
C PRO A 15 40.80 -27.53 -4.97
N THR A 16 41.24 -28.64 -4.37
CA THR A 16 40.62 -29.95 -4.49
C THR A 16 39.29 -29.93 -3.77
N LEU A 17 38.18 -30.04 -4.53
CA LEU A 17 36.85 -30.26 -4.01
C LEU A 17 36.76 -31.64 -3.35
N SER A 18 36.76 -31.68 -2.02
CA SER A 18 36.43 -32.85 -1.25
C SER A 18 34.90 -33.04 -1.25
N LEU A 19 34.44 -34.00 -2.04
CA LEU A 19 33.05 -34.49 -2.06
C LEU A 19 32.79 -35.29 -0.79
N LEU A 20 32.29 -34.67 0.28
CA LEU A 20 31.64 -35.35 1.39
C LEU A 20 30.16 -35.42 1.09
N ALA A 21 29.74 -36.55 0.55
CA ALA A 21 28.33 -36.92 0.43
C ALA A 21 27.77 -37.24 1.82
N ILE A 22 27.04 -36.30 2.41
CA ILE A 22 26.22 -36.57 3.61
C ILE A 22 24.87 -37.06 3.11
N VAL A 23 24.67 -38.36 3.17
CA VAL A 23 23.36 -39.02 3.01
C VAL A 23 22.60 -38.81 4.31
N ALA A 24 21.77 -37.76 4.37
CA ALA A 24 20.78 -37.63 5.42
C ALA A 24 19.52 -38.37 5.01
N VAL A 25 19.36 -39.60 5.55
CA VAL A 25 18.10 -40.33 5.49
C VAL A 25 17.17 -39.70 6.51
N THR A 26 16.30 -38.76 6.08
CA THR A 26 15.18 -38.33 6.86
C THR A 26 14.01 -39.25 6.64
N ALA A 27 13.77 -40.12 7.63
CA ALA A 27 12.54 -40.91 7.71
C ALA A 27 11.37 -39.92 7.97
N PHE A 28 10.56 -39.64 6.95
CA PHE A 28 9.27 -38.98 7.11
C PHE A 28 8.30 -39.91 7.77
N VAL A 29 8.05 -39.72 9.06
CA VAL A 29 6.89 -40.30 9.73
C VAL A 29 5.69 -39.48 9.28
N ALA A 30 4.90 -40.03 8.37
CA ALA A 30 3.62 -39.45 7.99
C ALA A 30 2.62 -39.68 9.16
N VAL A 31 2.45 -38.69 10.00
CA VAL A 31 1.33 -38.61 10.94
C VAL A 31 0.16 -38.01 10.15
N PRO A 32 -0.96 -38.70 9.99
CA PRO A 32 -2.16 -38.08 9.41
C PRO A 32 -2.73 -37.11 10.44
N LEU A 33 -2.45 -35.82 10.27
CA LEU A 33 -3.17 -34.76 10.91
C LEU A 33 -4.56 -34.67 10.26
N ALA A 34 -5.51 -35.42 10.82
CA ALA A 34 -6.92 -35.16 10.59
C ALA A 34 -7.29 -33.89 11.34
N GLY A 35 -6.93 -32.74 10.76
CA GLY A 35 -7.46 -31.45 11.15
C GLY A 35 -8.87 -31.29 10.58
N PRO A 36 -9.77 -30.56 11.29
CA PRO A 36 -11.08 -30.28 10.73
C PRO A 36 -10.91 -29.49 9.43
N ALA A 37 -11.60 -29.97 8.39
CA ALA A 37 -11.61 -29.29 7.09
C ALA A 37 -12.11 -27.85 7.27
N THR A 38 -11.19 -26.89 7.21
CA THR A 38 -11.57 -25.51 7.02
C THR A 38 -12.01 -25.36 5.58
N THR A 39 -13.30 -25.42 5.35
CA THR A 39 -13.91 -25.00 4.10
C THR A 39 -13.63 -23.50 3.96
N SER A 40 -12.61 -23.16 3.20
CA SER A 40 -12.43 -21.79 2.70
C SER A 40 -13.58 -21.52 1.73
N ALA A 41 -14.58 -20.79 2.22
CA ALA A 41 -15.61 -20.23 1.36
C ALA A 41 -14.96 -19.15 0.51
N ASN A 42 -14.59 -19.48 -0.72
CA ASN A 42 -14.30 -18.49 -1.76
C ASN A 42 -15.62 -17.84 -2.15
N ALA A 43 -16.01 -16.80 -1.41
CA ALA A 43 -17.12 -15.98 -1.78
C ALA A 43 -16.71 -15.11 -2.98
N TRP A 44 -17.09 -15.54 -4.18
CA TRP A 44 -17.09 -14.68 -5.36
C TRP A 44 -18.22 -13.66 -5.16
N PHE A 45 -17.84 -12.41 -4.96
CA PHE A 45 -18.82 -11.33 -4.89
C PHE A 45 -19.33 -11.07 -6.31
N VAL A 46 -20.58 -11.51 -6.58
CA VAL A 46 -21.29 -11.15 -7.80
C VAL A 46 -22.12 -9.90 -7.46
N PRO A 47 -21.83 -8.73 -8.06
CA PRO A 47 -22.64 -7.54 -7.85
C PRO A 47 -24.00 -7.76 -8.52
N GLY A 48 -25.07 -7.81 -7.72
CA GLY A 48 -26.43 -7.80 -8.28
C GLY A 48 -27.42 -8.81 -7.72
N SER A 49 -27.05 -9.72 -6.83
CA SER A 49 -28.03 -10.60 -6.18
C SER A 49 -28.26 -10.16 -4.73
N SER A 50 -29.48 -9.69 -4.46
CA SER A 50 -29.99 -9.43 -3.11
C SER A 50 -30.36 -10.77 -2.43
N GLU A 51 -29.42 -11.70 -2.35
CA GLU A 51 -29.61 -12.92 -1.57
C GLU A 51 -29.22 -12.66 -0.12
N ARG A 52 -30.23 -12.72 0.74
CA ARG A 52 -30.05 -12.73 2.19
C ARG A 52 -29.37 -14.03 2.57
N ALA A 53 -28.07 -13.99 2.86
CA ALA A 53 -27.38 -15.14 3.43
C ALA A 53 -27.88 -15.35 4.87
N ASN A 54 -28.80 -16.30 5.06
CA ASN A 54 -29.12 -16.80 6.38
C ASN A 54 -28.01 -17.71 6.87
N ILE A 55 -27.09 -17.17 7.65
CA ILE A 55 -26.10 -17.98 8.36
C ILE A 55 -26.78 -18.53 9.60
N VAL A 56 -27.19 -19.80 9.56
CA VAL A 56 -27.66 -20.54 10.75
C VAL A 56 -26.42 -21.07 11.46
N ILE A 57 -25.98 -20.38 12.50
CA ILE A 57 -24.95 -20.90 13.40
C ILE A 57 -25.64 -21.79 14.42
N MET A 58 -25.62 -23.11 14.21
CA MET A 58 -25.97 -24.09 15.24
C MET A 58 -24.74 -24.27 16.14
N GLY A 59 -24.67 -23.52 17.21
CA GLY A 59 -23.67 -23.65 18.27
C GLY A 59 -24.29 -23.29 19.60
N SER A 60 -24.33 -24.29 20.49
CA SER A 60 -24.84 -24.18 21.84
C SER A 60 -24.04 -23.19 22.68
N GLY A 61 -24.68 -22.16 23.21
CA GLY A 61 -24.38 -21.70 24.56
C GLY A 61 -23.43 -20.53 24.74
N LEU A 62 -23.34 -19.58 23.82
CA LEU A 62 -22.90 -18.23 24.14
C LEU A 62 -23.95 -17.26 23.64
N GLY A 63 -24.69 -16.66 24.56
CA GLY A 63 -25.64 -15.62 24.25
C GLY A 63 -24.94 -14.37 23.72
N LEU A 64 -24.66 -14.38 22.45
CA LEU A 64 -24.36 -13.15 21.72
C LEU A 64 -25.70 -12.53 21.40
N GLU A 65 -26.13 -11.60 22.23
CA GLU A 65 -27.20 -10.70 21.84
C GLU A 65 -26.75 -9.99 20.58
N ARG A 66 -27.39 -10.36 19.48
CA ARG A 66 -27.24 -9.72 18.20
C ARG A 66 -27.92 -8.37 18.35
N GLU A 67 -27.15 -7.32 18.59
CA GLU A 67 -27.67 -5.98 18.33
C GLU A 67 -28.09 -5.97 16.86
N GLU A 68 -29.40 -5.86 16.63
CA GLU A 68 -29.93 -5.65 15.29
C GLU A 68 -29.33 -4.34 14.76
N PHE A 69 -28.33 -4.48 13.92
CA PHE A 69 -27.80 -3.34 13.17
C PHE A 69 -28.86 -2.94 12.15
N ASN A 70 -29.77 -2.07 12.62
CA ASN A 70 -30.88 -1.57 11.80
C ASN A 70 -30.30 -0.51 10.85
N VAL A 71 -29.94 -0.91 9.63
CA VAL A 71 -29.50 0.00 8.57
C VAL A 71 -30.70 0.70 7.88
N THR A 72 -31.82 0.78 8.56
CA THR A 72 -32.98 1.58 8.10
C THR A 72 -32.67 3.05 8.36
N GLY A 73 -32.14 3.73 7.37
CA GLY A 73 -31.98 5.17 7.45
C GLY A 73 -30.67 5.74 6.87
N ALA A 74 -29.80 4.91 6.33
CA ALA A 74 -28.54 5.43 5.73
C ALA A 74 -28.76 6.32 4.48
N TRP A 75 -29.97 6.36 3.95
CA TRP A 75 -30.30 7.19 2.78
C TRP A 75 -30.58 8.66 3.11
N GLY A 76 -30.63 9.02 4.38
CA GLY A 76 -30.92 10.39 4.83
C GLY A 76 -29.82 11.05 5.62
N MET A 77 -28.76 10.34 5.97
CA MET A 77 -27.60 10.98 6.62
C MET A 77 -26.67 11.44 5.51
N ALA A 78 -26.55 12.75 5.36
CA ALA A 78 -25.43 13.33 4.62
C ALA A 78 -24.14 12.66 5.12
N PRO A 79 -23.23 12.26 4.23
CA PRO A 79 -21.95 11.70 4.66
C PRO A 79 -21.35 12.64 5.70
N VAL A 80 -20.89 12.08 6.82
CA VAL A 80 -20.27 12.87 7.88
C VAL A 80 -19.08 13.59 7.24
N VAL A 81 -19.33 14.81 6.82
CA VAL A 81 -18.33 15.66 6.19
C VAL A 81 -17.21 15.84 7.20
N GLY A 82 -16.06 15.30 6.89
CA GLY A 82 -14.87 15.57 7.67
C GLY A 82 -14.17 14.39 8.33
N ARG A 83 -14.61 13.14 8.13
CA ARG A 83 -13.84 11.99 8.63
C ARG A 83 -12.93 11.46 7.52
N PRO A 84 -11.58 11.56 7.68
CA PRO A 84 -10.64 10.98 6.73
C PRO A 84 -10.80 9.47 6.66
N ASP A 85 -10.80 8.92 5.45
CA ASP A 85 -10.69 7.49 5.20
C ASP A 85 -9.40 7.21 4.39
N PRO A 86 -8.27 6.98 5.10
CA PRO A 86 -7.01 6.68 4.43
C PRO A 86 -7.07 5.44 3.55
N GLY A 87 -7.88 4.43 3.92
CA GLY A 87 -7.96 3.17 3.19
C GLY A 87 -8.56 3.34 1.80
N SER A 88 -9.69 4.05 1.67
CA SER A 88 -10.30 4.32 0.37
C SER A 88 -9.45 5.25 -0.49
N ALA A 89 -8.80 6.24 0.11
CA ALA A 89 -7.88 7.15 -0.58
C ALA A 89 -6.66 6.40 -1.16
N GLN A 90 -6.10 5.46 -0.40
CA GLN A 90 -4.98 4.63 -0.86
C GLN A 90 -5.39 3.68 -1.98
N ALA A 91 -6.58 3.07 -1.90
CA ALA A 91 -7.10 2.21 -2.96
C ALA A 91 -7.28 2.99 -4.27
N TYR A 92 -7.88 4.18 -4.22
CA TYR A 92 -7.99 5.06 -5.38
C TYR A 92 -6.61 5.45 -5.94
N ALA A 93 -5.66 5.80 -5.09
CA ALA A 93 -4.31 6.13 -5.51
C ALA A 93 -3.61 4.97 -6.22
N LEU A 94 -3.81 3.72 -5.78
CA LEU A 94 -3.26 2.54 -6.44
C LEU A 94 -3.76 2.41 -7.88
N GLU A 95 -5.05 2.64 -8.12
CA GLU A 95 -5.62 2.64 -9.47
C GLU A 95 -4.99 3.74 -10.33
N GLN A 96 -4.84 4.95 -9.79
CA GLN A 96 -4.25 6.08 -10.49
C GLN A 96 -2.76 5.90 -10.80
N VAL A 97 -2.01 5.24 -9.92
CA VAL A 97 -0.60 4.86 -10.12
C VAL A 97 -0.50 3.84 -11.24
N SER A 98 -1.33 2.79 -11.21
CA SER A 98 -1.37 1.75 -12.24
C SER A 98 -1.77 2.31 -13.61
N ALA A 99 -2.72 3.24 -13.66
CA ALA A 99 -3.16 3.91 -14.89
C ALA A 99 -2.05 4.75 -15.55
N ARG A 100 -1.05 5.19 -14.78
CA ARG A 100 0.16 5.89 -15.27
C ARG A 100 1.29 4.95 -15.70
N GLY A 101 1.08 3.63 -15.59
CA GLY A 101 2.11 2.63 -15.86
C GLY A 101 3.20 2.56 -14.80
N TRP A 102 2.95 3.11 -13.63
CA TRP A 102 3.85 3.00 -12.49
C TRP A 102 3.62 1.69 -11.75
N ASP A 103 4.69 1.08 -11.26
CA ASP A 103 4.64 -0.22 -10.62
C ASP A 103 4.32 -0.15 -9.11
N GLN A 104 4.31 -1.33 -8.47
CA GLN A 104 4.06 -1.45 -7.03
C GLN A 104 5.12 -0.76 -6.16
N ALA A 105 6.36 -0.63 -6.64
CA ALA A 105 7.41 0.07 -5.90
C ALA A 105 7.11 1.58 -5.86
N GLU A 106 6.68 2.14 -6.98
CA GLU A 106 6.27 3.55 -7.05
C GLU A 106 5.05 3.84 -6.16
N TYR A 107 4.08 2.92 -6.12
CA TYR A 107 2.96 3.04 -5.19
C TYR A 107 3.43 3.01 -3.73
N SER A 108 4.37 2.12 -3.38
CA SER A 108 4.90 2.03 -2.01
C SER A 108 5.62 3.33 -1.59
N CYS A 109 6.36 3.94 -2.51
CA CYS A 109 6.98 5.24 -2.28
C CYS A 109 5.94 6.36 -2.09
N LEU A 110 4.85 6.35 -2.88
CA LEU A 110 3.75 7.30 -2.73
C LEU A 110 3.08 7.17 -1.36
N VAL A 111 2.81 5.93 -0.94
CA VAL A 111 2.23 5.66 0.39
C VAL A 111 3.13 6.21 1.50
N ALA A 112 4.44 5.96 1.42
CA ALA A 112 5.41 6.47 2.39
C ALA A 112 5.45 8.01 2.40
N LEU A 113 5.46 8.63 1.22
CA LEU A 113 5.48 10.07 1.06
C LEU A 113 4.25 10.73 1.72
N TRP A 114 3.05 10.31 1.34
CA TRP A 114 1.84 10.95 1.84
C TRP A 114 1.45 10.53 3.26
N ASN A 115 2.00 9.41 3.78
CA ASN A 115 2.00 9.14 5.21
C ASN A 115 2.80 10.20 5.99
N LYS A 116 3.98 10.58 5.48
CA LYS A 116 4.81 11.61 6.09
C LYS A 116 4.15 13.00 6.01
N GLU A 117 3.47 13.32 4.92
CA GLU A 117 2.88 14.65 4.69
C GLU A 117 1.62 14.88 5.54
N SER A 118 0.69 13.93 5.54
CA SER A 118 -0.64 14.14 6.11
C SER A 118 -1.24 12.91 6.82
N GLY A 119 -0.58 11.74 6.75
CA GLY A 119 -1.20 10.47 7.11
C GLY A 119 -2.43 10.16 6.25
N TRP A 120 -2.43 10.59 4.96
CA TRP A 120 -3.55 10.47 4.03
C TRP A 120 -4.82 11.21 4.45
N ASN A 121 -4.68 12.18 5.33
CA ASN A 121 -5.79 13.00 5.78
C ASN A 121 -6.05 14.16 4.79
N HIS A 122 -7.15 14.07 4.05
CA HIS A 122 -7.54 15.10 3.08
C HIS A 122 -8.00 16.44 3.73
N PHE A 123 -8.19 16.47 5.05
CA PHE A 123 -8.43 17.69 5.81
C PHE A 123 -7.20 18.18 6.60
N ALA A 124 -6.03 17.56 6.40
CA ALA A 124 -4.83 18.00 7.08
C ALA A 124 -4.50 19.45 6.73
N LEU A 125 -4.33 20.28 7.74
CA LEU A 125 -3.94 21.68 7.59
C LEU A 125 -2.71 21.96 8.45
N ASN A 126 -1.61 22.31 7.82
CA ASN A 126 -0.47 22.85 8.52
C ASN A 126 -0.71 24.33 8.83
N ARG A 127 -1.01 24.63 10.10
CA ARG A 127 -1.39 25.99 10.53
C ARG A 127 -0.26 27.01 10.38
N SER A 128 0.98 26.60 10.34
CA SER A 128 2.13 27.50 10.21
C SER A 128 2.41 27.89 8.76
N SER A 129 2.27 26.94 7.82
CA SER A 129 2.55 27.17 6.40
C SER A 129 1.31 27.42 5.56
N GLY A 130 0.15 26.86 5.97
CA GLY A 130 -1.07 26.81 5.16
C GLY A 130 -1.12 25.64 4.18
N ALA A 131 -0.16 24.70 4.24
CA ALA A 131 -0.20 23.49 3.42
C ALA A 131 -1.43 22.64 3.76
N TYR A 132 -2.09 22.08 2.73
CA TYR A 132 -3.40 21.45 2.88
C TYR A 132 -3.51 20.10 2.17
N GLY A 133 -4.29 19.21 2.81
CA GLY A 133 -4.76 17.97 2.25
C GLY A 133 -3.71 16.85 2.20
N ILE A 134 -4.04 15.78 1.47
CA ILE A 134 -3.19 14.58 1.33
C ILE A 134 -1.78 14.95 0.86
N PRO A 135 -1.62 15.74 -0.24
CA PRO A 135 -0.28 16.07 -0.76
C PRO A 135 0.36 17.28 -0.07
N GLN A 136 -0.28 17.90 0.93
CA GLN A 136 0.18 19.13 1.58
C GLN A 136 0.52 20.25 0.56
N SER A 137 -0.44 20.49 -0.35
CA SER A 137 -0.32 21.54 -1.36
C SER A 137 -0.20 22.94 -0.72
N LEU A 138 0.73 23.75 -1.22
CA LEU A 138 0.95 25.12 -0.73
C LEU A 138 0.98 26.14 -1.89
N PRO A 139 0.01 27.05 -1.99
CA PRO A 139 -1.25 27.05 -1.25
C PRO A 139 -2.18 25.89 -1.68
N GLY A 140 -3.15 25.55 -0.80
CA GLY A 140 -4.10 24.45 -1.05
C GLY A 140 -4.95 24.63 -2.31
N GLU A 141 -5.31 25.89 -2.65
CA GLU A 141 -6.14 26.25 -3.79
C GLU A 141 -5.55 25.84 -5.15
N LYS A 142 -4.26 25.54 -5.22
CA LYS A 142 -3.65 24.97 -6.44
C LYS A 142 -4.36 23.68 -6.89
N MET A 143 -4.90 22.91 -5.93
CA MET A 143 -5.64 21.69 -6.21
C MET A 143 -6.96 21.93 -6.93
N ALA A 144 -7.47 23.15 -6.97
CA ALA A 144 -8.66 23.52 -7.74
C ALA A 144 -8.50 23.27 -9.26
N SER A 145 -7.28 23.20 -9.75
CA SER A 145 -7.00 22.83 -11.15
C SER A 145 -7.38 21.37 -11.47
N ALA A 146 -7.51 20.49 -10.47
CA ALA A 146 -7.96 19.12 -10.63
C ALA A 146 -9.46 18.92 -10.35
N GLY A 147 -10.11 19.88 -9.69
CA GLY A 147 -11.55 19.88 -9.42
C GLY A 147 -11.95 20.93 -8.38
N ALA A 148 -13.15 21.50 -8.54
CA ALA A 148 -13.65 22.54 -7.65
C ALA A 148 -13.90 22.04 -6.21
N ASP A 149 -14.03 20.74 -6.03
CA ASP A 149 -14.28 20.04 -4.77
C ASP A 149 -12.99 19.68 -4.00
N TRP A 150 -11.86 20.21 -4.41
CA TRP A 150 -10.53 19.89 -3.87
C TRP A 150 -10.43 19.96 -2.35
N ALA A 151 -11.20 20.83 -1.70
CA ALA A 151 -11.11 21.01 -0.26
C ALA A 151 -11.69 19.81 0.54
N THR A 152 -12.59 19.04 -0.06
CA THR A 152 -13.32 17.97 0.62
C THR A 152 -13.23 16.60 -0.07
N ASN A 153 -12.76 16.56 -1.33
CA ASN A 153 -12.69 15.33 -2.11
C ASN A 153 -11.25 14.80 -2.16
N PRO A 154 -10.94 13.66 -1.51
CA PRO A 154 -9.62 13.06 -1.52
C PRO A 154 -9.17 12.65 -2.93
N GLU A 155 -10.07 12.21 -3.80
CA GLU A 155 -9.70 11.80 -5.16
C GLU A 155 -9.18 12.99 -5.98
N THR A 156 -9.79 14.16 -5.82
CA THR A 156 -9.33 15.40 -6.46
C THR A 156 -7.93 15.79 -5.99
N GLN A 157 -7.67 15.66 -4.68
CA GLN A 157 -6.35 15.92 -4.12
C GLN A 157 -5.30 14.92 -4.62
N ILE A 158 -5.69 13.63 -4.71
CA ILE A 158 -4.81 12.57 -5.22
C ILE A 158 -4.47 12.82 -6.70
N ARG A 159 -5.46 13.11 -7.54
CA ARG A 159 -5.21 13.42 -8.97
C ARG A 159 -4.26 14.59 -9.13
N TRP A 160 -4.47 15.66 -8.36
CA TRP A 160 -3.59 16.82 -8.40
C TRP A 160 -2.17 16.48 -7.94
N GLY A 161 -2.05 15.79 -6.79
CA GLY A 161 -0.76 15.41 -6.19
C GLY A 161 0.05 14.49 -7.10
N LEU A 162 -0.59 13.52 -7.75
CA LEU A 162 0.08 12.65 -8.73
C LEU A 162 0.53 13.44 -9.97
N GLY A 163 -0.28 14.35 -10.48
CA GLY A 163 0.11 15.24 -11.58
C GLY A 163 1.29 16.14 -11.21
N TYR A 164 1.32 16.66 -9.98
CA TYR A 164 2.46 17.43 -9.47
C TYR A 164 3.74 16.58 -9.38
N ILE A 165 3.64 15.35 -8.84
CA ILE A 165 4.77 14.43 -8.76
C ILE A 165 5.30 14.11 -10.16
N GLU A 166 4.42 13.77 -11.10
CA GLU A 166 4.77 13.46 -12.47
C GLU A 166 5.50 14.63 -13.15
N ALA A 167 4.96 15.83 -13.05
CA ALA A 167 5.53 17.03 -13.69
C ALA A 167 6.89 17.45 -13.10
N ARG A 168 7.09 17.26 -11.78
CA ARG A 168 8.29 17.77 -11.09
C ARG A 168 9.37 16.72 -10.89
N TYR A 169 8.98 15.48 -10.64
CA TYR A 169 9.87 14.39 -10.24
C TYR A 169 9.87 13.21 -11.22
N GLY A 170 8.90 13.17 -12.12
CA GLY A 170 8.68 12.05 -13.03
C GLY A 170 7.94 10.89 -12.39
N GLN A 171 8.27 10.54 -11.15
CA GLN A 171 7.67 9.39 -10.46
C GLN A 171 7.77 9.48 -8.92
N PRO A 172 6.91 8.75 -8.19
CA PRO A 172 6.81 8.83 -6.74
C PRO A 172 8.07 8.53 -5.94
N CYS A 173 8.87 7.53 -6.35
CA CYS A 173 10.09 7.18 -5.62
C CYS A 173 11.14 8.29 -5.67
N VAL A 174 11.21 9.06 -6.75
CA VAL A 174 12.08 10.24 -6.85
C VAL A 174 11.60 11.34 -5.90
N ALA A 175 10.28 11.60 -5.86
CA ALA A 175 9.69 12.55 -4.93
C ALA A 175 9.93 12.15 -3.47
N TRP A 176 9.78 10.87 -3.14
CA TRP A 176 10.06 10.32 -1.82
C TRP A 176 11.52 10.50 -1.41
N ALA A 177 12.47 10.14 -2.28
CA ALA A 177 13.88 10.33 -2.03
C ALA A 177 14.24 11.81 -1.79
N HIS A 178 13.65 12.72 -2.56
CA HIS A 178 13.79 14.16 -2.36
C HIS A 178 13.24 14.60 -1.00
N SER A 179 12.03 14.14 -0.64
CA SER A 179 11.41 14.47 0.66
C SER A 179 12.22 13.95 1.84
N GLN A 180 12.87 12.78 1.72
CA GLN A 180 13.76 12.27 2.76
C GLN A 180 15.00 13.14 2.97
N GLN A 181 15.55 13.71 1.89
CA GLN A 181 16.76 14.52 1.94
C GLN A 181 16.51 15.97 2.32
N ARG A 182 15.39 16.53 1.90
CA ARG A 182 15.08 17.96 2.00
C ARG A 182 13.95 18.31 2.97
N ASN A 183 13.21 17.31 3.46
CA ASN A 183 11.98 17.47 4.26
C ASN A 183 10.82 18.20 3.57
N TRP A 184 10.83 18.26 2.24
CA TRP A 184 9.74 18.76 1.38
C TRP A 184 9.83 18.09 -0.01
N TYR A 185 8.76 18.18 -0.78
CA TYR A 185 8.73 17.72 -2.17
C TYR A 185 7.86 18.64 -3.04
#